data_36cc85fd0c09df3606840991f16a5a3e
#
_entry.id   36cc85fd0c09df3606840991f16a5a3e
#
_cell.length_a   1.000
_cell.length_b   1.000
_cell.length_c   1.000
_cell.angle_alpha   90.00
_cell.angle_beta   90.00
_cell.angle_gamma   90.00
#
_symmetry.space_group_name_H-M   'P 1'
#
loop_
_entity.id
_entity.type
_entity.pdbx_description
1 polymer ?
#
loop_
_entity_poly.entity_id
_entity_poly.type
_entity_poly.pdbx_seq_one_letter_code
_entity_poly.pdbx_strand_id
1 'polypeptide(L)'
;MKDILEEILAYKRKEVEREKAELPPEQLFALVEGRWRNAHDGTARHGKVPAYMTDARKHRSMRESLAASRSGIIAEFKRKSPSKGWIKEEGRADVIPAAYAAAGAAALSILTDGKYFGGCLDYIRQARPMTDTPILRKEFIIDEYQLYQACQAGADTVLLIAAALTRPDYEHLTRKAHE
;
A
#
# COMPACT_ATOMS: atom_id res chain seq x y z
N MET A 1 -18.16 -15.89 -20.31
CA MET A 1 -16.82 -15.71 -19.71
C MET A 1 -17.04 -15.06 -18.36
N LYS A 2 -16.67 -15.70 -17.25
CA LYS A 2 -16.69 -15.01 -15.95
C LYS A 2 -15.70 -13.83 -16.07
N ASP A 3 -16.14 -12.65 -15.67
CA ASP A 3 -15.25 -11.50 -15.59
C ASP A 3 -14.18 -11.79 -14.55
N ILE A 4 -12.92 -11.77 -14.93
CA ILE A 4 -11.79 -12.02 -14.02
C ILE A 4 -11.79 -11.02 -12.85
N LEU A 5 -12.27 -9.82 -13.06
CA LEU A 5 -12.41 -8.82 -12.01
C LEU A 5 -13.42 -9.26 -10.95
N GLU A 6 -14.58 -9.80 -11.36
CA GLU A 6 -15.58 -10.31 -10.42
C GLU A 6 -15.03 -11.46 -9.58
N GLU A 7 -14.25 -12.37 -10.20
CA GLU A 7 -13.59 -13.47 -9.47
C GLU A 7 -12.59 -12.92 -8.43
N ILE A 8 -11.76 -11.96 -8.83
CA ILE A 8 -10.80 -11.31 -7.95
C ILE A 8 -11.51 -10.63 -6.78
N LEU A 9 -12.56 -9.87 -7.03
CA LEU A 9 -13.31 -9.16 -6.00
C LEU A 9 -14.03 -10.12 -5.03
N ALA A 10 -14.59 -11.21 -5.54
CA ALA A 10 -15.21 -12.22 -4.69
C ALA A 10 -14.19 -12.90 -3.75
N TYR A 11 -12.98 -13.14 -4.25
CA TYR A 11 -11.89 -13.64 -3.43
C TYR A 11 -11.43 -12.61 -2.41
N LYS A 12 -11.23 -11.36 -2.84
CA LYS A 12 -10.76 -10.26 -1.98
C LYS A 12 -11.69 -9.99 -0.81
N ARG A 13 -13.02 -10.04 -1.00
CA ARG A 13 -13.97 -9.93 0.11
C ARG A 13 -13.71 -10.97 1.20
N LYS A 14 -13.50 -12.23 0.82
CA LYS A 14 -13.19 -13.30 1.78
C LYS A 14 -11.83 -13.12 2.46
N GLU A 15 -10.86 -12.61 1.73
CA GLU A 15 -9.53 -12.33 2.24
C GLU A 15 -9.57 -11.22 3.31
N VAL A 16 -10.24 -10.12 3.01
CA VAL A 16 -10.41 -8.99 3.96
C VAL A 16 -11.17 -9.43 5.22
N GLU A 17 -12.24 -10.23 5.09
CA GLU A 17 -12.96 -10.74 6.26
C GLU A 17 -12.10 -11.66 7.12
N ARG A 18 -11.25 -12.49 6.53
CA ARG A 18 -10.30 -13.32 7.28
C ARG A 18 -9.27 -12.45 8.00
N GLU A 19 -8.73 -11.44 7.33
CA GLU A 19 -7.74 -10.51 7.91
C GLU A 19 -8.34 -9.70 9.07
N LYS A 20 -9.60 -9.27 8.96
CA LYS A 20 -10.35 -8.63 10.06
C LYS A 20 -10.56 -9.57 11.25
N ALA A 21 -10.72 -10.86 11.01
CA ALA A 21 -10.84 -11.85 12.10
C ALA A 21 -9.50 -12.09 12.81
N GLU A 22 -8.37 -12.01 12.09
CA GLU A 22 -7.02 -12.14 12.64
C GLU A 22 -6.58 -10.88 13.40
N LEU A 23 -6.88 -9.70 12.86
CA LEU A 23 -6.62 -8.39 13.49
C LEU A 23 -7.89 -7.53 13.39
N PRO A 24 -8.70 -7.44 14.44
CA PRO A 24 -9.95 -6.67 14.43
C PRO A 24 -9.76 -5.21 13.99
N PRO A 25 -10.72 -4.64 13.23
CA PRO A 25 -10.62 -3.27 12.72
C PRO A 25 -10.30 -2.23 13.79
N GLU A 26 -10.94 -2.32 14.96
CA GLU A 26 -10.76 -1.39 16.07
C GLU A 26 -9.31 -1.39 16.58
N GLN A 27 -8.67 -2.57 16.58
CA GLN A 27 -7.27 -2.69 16.98
C GLN A 27 -6.33 -2.09 15.93
N LEU A 28 -6.58 -2.38 14.65
CA LEU A 28 -5.78 -1.82 13.56
C LEU A 28 -5.92 -0.29 13.51
N PHE A 29 -7.15 0.23 13.61
CA PHE A 29 -7.44 1.67 13.58
C PHE A 29 -6.77 2.38 14.77
N ALA A 30 -6.91 1.83 15.99
CA ALA A 30 -6.26 2.37 17.18
C ALA A 30 -4.74 2.38 17.06
N LEU A 31 -4.14 1.35 16.45
CA LEU A 31 -2.70 1.30 16.17
C LEU A 31 -2.25 2.42 15.22
N VAL A 32 -2.99 2.69 14.16
CA VAL A 32 -2.66 3.73 13.18
C VAL A 32 -2.91 5.12 13.77
N GLU A 33 -4.07 5.37 14.34
CA GLU A 33 -4.45 6.67 14.93
C GLU A 33 -3.61 7.02 16.16
N GLY A 34 -3.28 6.04 17.00
CA GLY A 34 -2.39 6.24 18.14
C GLY A 34 -0.98 6.65 17.71
N ARG A 35 -0.49 6.12 16.58
CA ARG A 35 0.79 6.55 15.99
C ARG A 35 0.74 7.98 15.46
N TRP A 36 -0.35 8.34 14.79
CA TRP A 36 -0.57 9.70 14.30
C TRP A 36 -0.54 10.73 15.44
N ARG A 37 -1.28 10.48 16.52
CA ARG A 37 -1.30 11.34 17.70
C ARG A 37 0.09 11.48 18.32
N ASN A 38 0.78 10.38 18.59
CA ASN A 38 2.12 10.38 19.20
C ASN A 38 3.17 11.08 18.32
N ALA A 39 3.04 11.02 17.00
CA ALA A 39 3.93 11.70 16.07
C ALA A 39 3.73 13.23 16.07
N HIS A 40 2.49 13.69 16.31
CA HIS A 40 2.16 15.12 16.35
C HIS A 40 2.42 15.75 17.74
N ASP A 41 2.20 15.00 18.82
CA ASP A 41 2.32 15.51 20.19
C ASP A 41 3.73 15.36 20.79
N GLY A 42 4.67 14.76 20.07
CA GLY A 42 6.05 14.58 20.55
C GLY A 42 6.19 13.59 21.71
N THR A 43 5.13 12.88 22.09
CA THR A 43 5.07 11.98 23.26
C THR A 43 5.42 10.52 22.94
N ALA A 44 6.28 10.28 21.94
CA ALA A 44 6.69 8.92 21.56
C ALA A 44 7.28 8.17 22.77
N ARG A 45 6.45 7.47 23.53
CA ARG A 45 6.90 6.53 24.56
C ARG A 45 7.42 5.26 23.90
N HIS A 46 8.60 4.86 24.31
CA HIS A 46 9.43 3.76 23.86
C HIS A 46 8.71 2.41 23.73
N GLY A 47 8.13 2.12 22.55
CA GLY A 47 7.93 0.77 22.07
C GLY A 47 8.83 0.59 20.85
N LYS A 48 9.28 -0.63 20.53
CA LYS A 48 10.07 -0.92 19.32
C LYS A 48 9.24 -0.66 18.05
N VAL A 49 9.03 0.62 17.74
CA VAL A 49 8.39 1.04 16.49
C VAL A 49 9.49 1.10 15.44
N PRO A 50 9.36 0.41 14.29
CA PRO A 50 10.33 0.52 13.21
C PRO A 50 10.57 1.99 12.83
N ALA A 51 11.83 2.37 12.56
CA ALA A 51 12.22 3.76 12.30
C ALA A 51 11.40 4.43 11.17
N TYR A 52 11.00 3.66 10.13
CA TYR A 52 10.13 4.17 9.06
C TYR A 52 8.71 4.54 9.52
N MET A 53 8.29 4.04 10.69
CA MET A 53 7.00 4.37 11.32
C MET A 53 7.10 5.56 12.29
N THR A 54 8.31 5.89 12.73
CA THR A 54 8.55 7.10 13.56
C THR A 54 8.75 8.35 12.70
N ASP A 55 9.04 8.16 11.41
CA ASP A 55 9.16 9.25 10.42
C ASP A 55 7.80 9.66 9.81
N ALA A 56 6.73 9.50 10.58
CA ALA A 56 5.37 9.93 10.25
C ALA A 56 5.25 11.45 9.94
N ARG A 57 6.32 12.21 10.17
CA ARG A 57 6.40 13.65 9.86
C ARG A 57 6.76 13.93 8.41
N LYS A 58 7.27 12.95 7.67
CA LYS A 58 7.66 13.16 6.28
C LYS A 58 6.50 12.77 5.36
N HIS A 59 5.65 13.75 5.08
CA HIS A 59 4.62 13.61 4.05
C HIS A 59 5.30 13.42 2.69
N ARG A 60 5.10 12.24 2.08
CA ARG A 60 5.62 11.90 0.76
C ARG A 60 4.49 11.96 -0.25
N SER A 61 4.25 13.13 -0.79
CA SER A 61 3.21 13.33 -1.79
C SER A 61 3.64 12.73 -3.14
N MET A 62 2.94 11.70 -3.58
CA MET A 62 3.16 11.14 -4.93
C MET A 62 2.88 12.17 -6.01
N ARG A 63 1.86 13.01 -5.83
CA ARG A 63 1.52 14.09 -6.76
C ARG A 63 2.66 15.08 -6.91
N GLU A 64 3.22 15.55 -5.79
CA GLU A 64 4.34 16.50 -5.81
C GLU A 64 5.60 15.87 -6.38
N SER A 65 5.90 14.62 -6.01
CA SER A 65 7.03 13.89 -6.54
C SER A 65 6.95 13.70 -8.06
N LEU A 66 5.79 13.34 -8.58
CA LEU A 66 5.55 13.22 -10.02
C LEU A 66 5.67 14.58 -10.73
N ALA A 67 5.11 15.65 -10.14
CA ALA A 67 5.16 16.99 -10.73
C ALA A 67 6.59 17.57 -10.75
N ALA A 68 7.41 17.28 -9.73
CA ALA A 68 8.79 17.73 -9.66
C ALA A 68 9.77 16.85 -10.45
N SER A 69 9.35 15.66 -10.85
CA SER A 69 10.21 14.68 -11.52
C SER A 69 10.41 15.00 -13.01
N ARG A 70 11.66 14.84 -13.48
CA ARG A 70 11.97 14.90 -14.92
C ARG A 70 11.45 13.70 -15.70
N SER A 71 11.33 12.52 -15.06
CA SER A 71 10.91 11.28 -15.70
C SER A 71 9.40 11.07 -15.69
N GLY A 72 8.71 11.50 -14.63
CA GLY A 72 7.30 11.22 -14.38
C GLY A 72 6.98 9.71 -14.24
N ILE A 73 7.99 8.86 -14.02
CA ILE A 73 7.84 7.40 -14.03
C ILE A 73 7.35 6.90 -12.67
N ILE A 74 6.29 6.10 -12.68
CA ILE A 74 5.89 5.21 -11.60
C ILE A 74 6.44 3.82 -11.92
N ALA A 75 7.44 3.35 -11.17
CA ALA A 75 8.05 2.04 -11.40
C ALA A 75 7.33 0.96 -10.57
N GLU A 76 6.90 -0.13 -11.24
CA GLU A 76 6.10 -1.18 -10.60
C GLU A 76 6.94 -2.39 -10.22
N PHE A 77 6.89 -2.79 -8.95
CA PHE A 77 7.38 -4.06 -8.45
C PHE A 77 6.25 -5.08 -8.45
N LYS A 78 6.37 -6.04 -9.36
CA LYS A 78 5.40 -7.13 -9.57
C LYS A 78 6.14 -8.43 -9.87
N ARG A 79 5.86 -9.47 -9.08
CA ARG A 79 6.52 -10.78 -9.24
C ARG A 79 5.77 -11.73 -10.15
N LYS A 80 4.44 -11.59 -10.23
CA LYS A 80 3.53 -12.48 -10.97
C LYS A 80 2.40 -11.68 -11.63
N SER A 81 1.80 -12.21 -12.66
CA SER A 81 0.54 -11.71 -13.21
C SER A 81 -0.35 -12.84 -13.70
N PRO A 82 -1.69 -12.66 -13.74
CA PRO A 82 -2.62 -13.67 -14.27
C PRO A 82 -2.29 -14.12 -15.69
N SER A 83 -1.83 -13.18 -16.54
CA SER A 83 -1.56 -13.46 -17.95
C SER A 83 -0.20 -14.08 -18.25
N LYS A 84 0.80 -13.85 -17.38
CA LYS A 84 2.21 -14.28 -17.63
C LYS A 84 2.72 -15.29 -16.60
N GLY A 85 1.96 -15.59 -15.54
CA GLY A 85 2.47 -16.37 -14.42
C GLY A 85 3.60 -15.63 -13.68
N TRP A 86 4.61 -16.35 -13.22
CA TRP A 86 5.79 -15.78 -12.57
C TRP A 86 6.63 -15.00 -13.57
N ILE A 87 6.90 -13.72 -13.27
CA ILE A 87 7.76 -12.81 -14.02
C ILE A 87 9.16 -12.82 -13.42
N LYS A 88 9.22 -12.75 -12.09
CA LYS A 88 10.45 -12.82 -11.31
C LYS A 88 10.14 -13.34 -9.91
N GLU A 89 10.13 -14.67 -9.76
CA GLU A 89 9.71 -15.32 -8.51
C GLU A 89 10.64 -15.01 -7.34
N GLU A 90 11.96 -14.90 -7.62
CA GLU A 90 12.99 -14.55 -6.66
C GLU A 90 13.14 -13.03 -6.44
N GLY A 91 12.25 -12.21 -7.02
CA GLY A 91 12.30 -10.75 -6.91
C GLY A 91 12.20 -10.29 -5.45
N ARG A 92 13.16 -9.46 -5.02
CA ARG A 92 13.29 -8.94 -3.65
C ARG A 92 12.72 -7.54 -3.52
N ALA A 93 11.80 -7.36 -2.58
CA ALA A 93 11.12 -6.09 -2.33
C ALA A 93 12.00 -5.07 -1.58
N ASP A 94 13.01 -5.50 -0.87
CA ASP A 94 14.02 -4.66 -0.22
C ASP A 94 15.10 -4.16 -1.19
N VAL A 95 15.20 -4.70 -2.41
CA VAL A 95 16.25 -4.38 -3.39
C VAL A 95 15.69 -3.69 -4.63
N ILE A 96 14.70 -4.30 -5.29
CA ILE A 96 14.24 -3.84 -6.61
C ILE A 96 13.57 -2.46 -6.56
N PRO A 97 12.65 -2.17 -5.62
CA PRO A 97 12.06 -0.83 -5.50
C PRO A 97 13.11 0.25 -5.20
N ALA A 98 14.09 -0.05 -4.34
CA ALA A 98 15.18 0.88 -4.04
C ALA A 98 16.04 1.17 -5.27
N ALA A 99 16.31 0.16 -6.09
CA ALA A 99 17.04 0.34 -7.36
C ALA A 99 16.25 1.21 -8.36
N TYR A 100 14.91 1.05 -8.44
CA TYR A 100 14.08 1.91 -9.26
C TYR A 100 14.11 3.38 -8.77
N ALA A 101 14.05 3.60 -7.47
CA ALA A 101 14.19 4.93 -6.87
C ALA A 101 15.54 5.55 -7.20
N ALA A 102 16.63 4.81 -7.03
CA ALA A 102 17.98 5.25 -7.36
C ALA A 102 18.17 5.55 -8.86
N ALA A 103 17.41 4.87 -9.73
CA ALA A 103 17.38 5.12 -11.17
C ALA A 103 16.51 6.32 -11.57
N GLY A 104 15.89 7.02 -10.60
CA GLY A 104 15.11 8.24 -10.83
C GLY A 104 13.61 8.04 -11.04
N ALA A 105 13.04 6.91 -10.59
CA ALA A 105 11.60 6.76 -10.53
C ALA A 105 11.00 7.81 -9.59
N ALA A 106 9.94 8.49 -10.05
CA ALA A 106 9.23 9.51 -9.27
C ALA A 106 8.35 8.89 -8.18
N ALA A 107 7.85 7.68 -8.42
CA ALA A 107 7.06 6.93 -7.47
C ALA A 107 7.25 5.42 -7.69
N LEU A 108 6.89 4.65 -6.68
CA LEU A 108 6.94 3.18 -6.70
C LEU A 108 5.53 2.62 -6.58
N SER A 109 5.22 1.61 -7.38
CA SER A 109 3.99 0.83 -7.26
C SER A 109 4.35 -0.58 -6.79
N ILE A 110 3.83 -1.02 -5.65
CA ILE A 110 4.14 -2.34 -5.08
C ILE A 110 2.87 -3.18 -5.02
N LEU A 111 2.85 -4.30 -5.76
CA LEU A 111 1.74 -5.25 -5.75
C LEU A 111 1.68 -5.97 -4.40
N THR A 112 0.47 -5.95 -3.77
CA THR A 112 0.24 -6.64 -2.49
C THR A 112 -0.76 -7.79 -2.60
N ASP A 113 -1.46 -7.95 -3.74
CA ASP A 113 -2.34 -9.10 -3.97
C ASP A 113 -1.55 -10.41 -4.06
N GLY A 114 -1.87 -11.36 -3.18
CA GLY A 114 -1.15 -12.63 -3.08
C GLY A 114 -1.53 -13.62 -4.18
N LYS A 115 -2.80 -13.90 -4.33
CA LYS A 115 -3.30 -14.98 -5.19
C LYS A 115 -2.99 -14.76 -6.66
N TYR A 116 -3.25 -13.59 -7.17
CA TYR A 116 -3.18 -13.31 -8.61
C TYR A 116 -1.83 -12.69 -9.01
N PHE A 117 -1.20 -11.92 -8.10
CA PHE A 117 0.01 -11.17 -8.42
C PHE A 117 1.26 -11.57 -7.62
N GLY A 118 1.13 -12.56 -6.71
CA GLY A 118 2.26 -13.06 -5.91
C GLY A 118 2.87 -12.00 -4.99
N GLY A 119 2.03 -11.02 -4.60
CA GLY A 119 2.40 -9.93 -3.70
C GLY A 119 2.08 -10.25 -2.24
N CYS A 120 2.48 -9.37 -1.36
CA CYS A 120 2.04 -9.31 0.03
C CYS A 120 2.29 -7.93 0.63
N LEU A 121 1.59 -7.60 1.70
CA LEU A 121 1.72 -6.31 2.37
C LEU A 121 3.14 -6.08 2.92
N ASP A 122 3.84 -7.15 3.29
CA ASP A 122 5.22 -7.08 3.78
C ASP A 122 6.21 -6.55 2.76
N TYR A 123 5.92 -6.60 1.47
CA TYR A 123 6.80 -5.99 0.46
C TYR A 123 6.90 -4.47 0.62
N ILE A 124 5.81 -3.81 1.04
CA ILE A 124 5.86 -2.39 1.36
C ILE A 124 6.72 -2.15 2.60
N ARG A 125 6.56 -2.98 3.65
CA ARG A 125 7.37 -2.89 4.89
C ARG A 125 8.86 -3.11 4.63
N GLN A 126 9.21 -3.99 3.68
CA GLN A 126 10.60 -4.25 3.28
C GLN A 126 11.18 -3.10 2.43
N ALA A 127 10.37 -2.54 1.52
CA ALA A 127 10.81 -1.47 0.63
C ALA A 127 10.93 -0.12 1.36
N ARG A 128 10.02 0.18 2.29
CA ARG A 128 9.91 1.50 2.93
C ARG A 128 11.18 2.00 3.59
N PRO A 129 11.95 1.21 4.38
CA PRO A 129 13.20 1.69 4.98
C PRO A 129 14.33 1.92 3.96
N MET A 130 14.17 1.45 2.72
CA MET A 130 15.20 1.51 1.68
C MET A 130 15.07 2.73 0.76
N THR A 131 13.99 3.51 0.89
CA THR A 131 13.73 4.65 -0.01
C THR A 131 12.78 5.67 0.59
N ASP A 132 12.98 6.95 0.25
CA ASP A 132 12.04 8.03 0.53
C ASP A 132 11.07 8.31 -0.64
N THR A 133 11.22 7.60 -1.75
CA THR A 133 10.29 7.73 -2.89
C THR A 133 8.89 7.31 -2.47
N PRO A 134 7.83 8.06 -2.87
CA PRO A 134 6.45 7.69 -2.56
C PRO A 134 6.09 6.29 -3.02
N ILE A 135 5.41 5.52 -2.16
CA ILE A 135 4.99 4.15 -2.41
C ILE A 135 3.46 4.06 -2.55
N LEU A 136 3.00 3.57 -3.70
CA LEU A 136 1.62 3.18 -3.95
C LEU A 136 1.42 1.71 -3.53
N ARG A 137 0.48 1.46 -2.61
CA ARG A 137 -0.07 0.11 -2.44
C ARG A 137 -0.93 -0.24 -3.66
N LYS A 138 -0.45 -1.14 -4.49
CA LYS A 138 -1.17 -1.64 -5.65
C LYS A 138 -1.97 -2.88 -5.25
N GLU A 139 -3.26 -2.68 -5.05
CA GLU A 139 -4.20 -3.67 -4.52
C GLU A 139 -5.61 -3.42 -5.04
N PHE A 140 -6.50 -4.41 -4.92
CA PHE A 140 -7.94 -4.24 -5.07
C PHE A 140 -8.52 -3.75 -3.75
N ILE A 141 -8.54 -2.44 -3.57
CA ILE A 141 -9.07 -1.80 -2.36
C ILE A 141 -10.60 -1.78 -2.46
N ILE A 142 -11.26 -2.44 -1.52
CA ILE A 142 -12.73 -2.56 -1.46
C ILE A 142 -13.29 -2.24 -0.07
N ASP A 143 -12.42 -1.98 0.90
CA ASP A 143 -12.78 -1.79 2.30
C ASP A 143 -11.83 -0.81 2.97
N GLU A 144 -12.35 0.00 3.89
CA GLU A 144 -11.59 0.98 4.68
C GLU A 144 -10.45 0.32 5.48
N TYR A 145 -10.65 -0.89 5.95
CA TYR A 145 -9.62 -1.68 6.64
C TYR A 145 -8.31 -1.74 5.87
N GLN A 146 -8.39 -1.87 4.53
CA GLN A 146 -7.21 -1.94 3.67
C GLN A 146 -6.46 -0.59 3.58
N LEU A 147 -7.13 0.55 3.81
CA LEU A 147 -6.47 1.86 3.89
C LEU A 147 -5.59 1.94 5.13
N TYR A 148 -6.10 1.50 6.28
CA TYR A 148 -5.33 1.42 7.52
C TYR A 148 -4.17 0.43 7.43
N GLN A 149 -4.36 -0.71 6.76
CA GLN A 149 -3.26 -1.63 6.47
C GLN A 149 -2.17 -0.96 5.61
N ALA A 150 -2.56 -0.19 4.59
CA ALA A 150 -1.61 0.54 3.73
C ALA A 150 -0.78 1.54 4.55
N CYS A 151 -1.45 2.34 5.36
CA CYS A 151 -0.81 3.28 6.28
C CYS A 151 0.13 2.56 7.26
N GLN A 152 -0.33 1.46 7.88
CA GLN A 152 0.47 0.67 8.80
C GLN A 152 1.73 0.08 8.13
N ALA A 153 1.64 -0.31 6.87
CA ALA A 153 2.77 -0.86 6.13
C ALA A 153 3.78 0.19 5.65
N GLY A 154 3.39 1.47 5.63
CA GLY A 154 4.23 2.59 5.17
C GLY A 154 4.02 2.96 3.70
N ALA A 155 2.85 2.66 3.13
CA ALA A 155 2.43 3.22 1.85
C ALA A 155 2.03 4.69 2.01
N ASP A 156 2.29 5.48 0.99
CA ASP A 156 1.94 6.91 0.95
C ASP A 156 0.65 7.16 0.16
N THR A 157 0.22 6.19 -0.65
CA THR A 157 -1.00 6.28 -1.45
C THR A 157 -1.55 4.91 -1.80
N VAL A 158 -2.80 4.86 -2.23
CA VAL A 158 -3.51 3.65 -2.67
C VAL A 158 -4.13 3.85 -4.04
N LEU A 159 -4.49 2.76 -4.71
CA LEU A 159 -5.25 2.78 -5.95
C LEU A 159 -6.72 2.41 -5.66
N LEU A 160 -7.65 3.27 -6.03
CA LEU A 160 -9.07 2.96 -6.07
C LEU A 160 -9.49 2.67 -7.51
N ILE A 161 -9.96 1.45 -7.76
CA ILE A 161 -10.36 0.99 -9.10
C ILE A 161 -11.86 1.22 -9.25
N ALA A 162 -12.26 2.20 -10.09
CA ALA A 162 -13.66 2.57 -10.27
C ALA A 162 -14.55 1.39 -10.68
N ALA A 163 -14.04 0.47 -11.52
CA ALA A 163 -14.78 -0.72 -11.94
C ALA A 163 -14.97 -1.77 -10.82
N ALA A 164 -14.23 -1.64 -9.71
CA ALA A 164 -14.29 -2.56 -8.57
C ALA A 164 -15.20 -2.07 -7.44
N LEU A 165 -15.68 -0.84 -7.51
CA LEU A 165 -16.37 -0.15 -6.42
C LEU A 165 -17.73 0.38 -6.90
N THR A 166 -18.71 0.41 -5.99
CA THR A 166 -19.90 1.23 -6.22
C THR A 166 -19.53 2.72 -6.06
N ARG A 167 -20.36 3.61 -6.61
CA ARG A 167 -20.10 5.05 -6.46
C ARG A 167 -20.05 5.51 -5.00
N PRO A 168 -20.96 5.07 -4.09
CA PRO A 168 -20.88 5.40 -2.67
C PRO A 168 -19.58 4.91 -2.01
N ASP A 169 -19.15 3.66 -2.31
CA ASP A 169 -17.93 3.10 -1.75
C ASP A 169 -16.69 3.87 -2.24
N TYR A 170 -16.66 4.23 -3.54
CA TYR A 170 -15.59 5.03 -4.11
C TYR A 170 -15.47 6.40 -3.43
N GLU A 171 -16.59 7.10 -3.25
CA GLU A 171 -16.64 8.41 -2.58
C GLU A 171 -16.23 8.30 -1.10
N HIS A 172 -16.69 7.25 -0.41
CA HIS A 172 -16.31 6.98 0.99
C HIS A 172 -14.81 6.71 1.12
N LEU A 173 -14.27 5.75 0.35
CA LEU A 173 -12.87 5.38 0.42
C LEU A 173 -11.94 6.52 -0.02
N THR A 174 -12.36 7.33 -0.99
CA THR A 174 -11.60 8.53 -1.40
C THR A 174 -11.47 9.51 -0.24
N ARG A 175 -12.58 9.83 0.43
CA ARG A 175 -12.58 10.72 1.60
C ARG A 175 -11.67 10.17 2.71
N LYS A 176 -11.84 8.88 3.05
CA LYS A 176 -11.04 8.22 4.08
C LYS A 176 -9.54 8.15 3.76
N ALA A 177 -9.16 8.03 2.51
CA ALA A 177 -7.76 8.03 2.10
C ALA A 177 -7.11 9.43 2.22
N HIS A 178 -7.89 10.49 2.32
CA HIS A 178 -7.41 11.86 2.50
C HIS A 178 -7.44 12.35 3.95
N GLU A 179 -8.18 11.68 4.83
CA GLU A 179 -8.16 11.90 6.29
C GLU A 179 -6.86 11.35 6.90
#